data_3e9e09ccbb3d807e38b2c00b47d5589d
#
_entry.id   3e9e09ccbb3d807e38b2c00b47d5589d
#
_cell.length_a   1.000
_cell.length_b   1.000
_cell.length_c   1.000
_cell.angle_alpha   90.00
_cell.angle_beta   90.00
_cell.angle_gamma   90.00
#
_symmetry.space_group_name_H-M   'P 1'
#
loop_
_entity.id
_entity.type
_entity.pdbx_description
1 polymer ?
#
loop_
_entity_poly.entity_id
_entity_poly.type
_entity_poly.pdbx_seq_one_letter_code
_entity_poly.pdbx_strand_id
1 'polypeptide(L)'
;MILNKKIVSGSIWGFIGSVFYQLSGLVIFVVLSRLLTPIDFGTAALAIVFVELTNTIVKYGLVEVVVRNKSNVNIENSIFFATLLIGIASSLFFIIASPYLEVLFEAPSLAISLQILSIVPVMQALSTVPEGLLKRDFKFKALAVRLLFSSLFSGSIAIYLAYASYGFYSLIIQKIISVLLLLILVWKSISWRPSFNLSACDILNIFKQGQPILLSSLIGQGIFRFVELIIGFFLGVAALGYFKIAGKLLDVIVQFTVKPIVDVSFSAFATLQSNTSELEACFTKFITTTALFALPIFVGGFVIGDEMVYLVFGDKWSESGVIFSILCLSGFSASLNYFFAPLCHSTHNSSIPFRLRIVEFIVVIGLVSVFSQYSIYHVAYSNVVTTAILSLGMLLILNKKFCFSIDVIIKALLPSIVSSLMMGGLLYIVLYLFFTDTTPTLKVTLSVLIGCSIYFLIYKVIFPERVQEILNNLKNLKG
;
A
#
# COMPACT_ATOMS: atom_id res chain seq x y z
N MET A 1 -33.88 -9.21 3.70
CA MET A 1 -33.75 -7.97 4.51
C MET A 1 -32.63 -8.04 5.55
N ILE A 2 -32.51 -9.10 6.35
CA ILE A 2 -31.45 -9.25 7.39
C ILE A 2 -30.03 -9.29 6.81
N LEU A 3 -29.80 -9.95 5.66
CA LEU A 3 -28.49 -10.04 5.01
C LEU A 3 -28.02 -8.68 4.52
N ASN A 4 -28.90 -7.88 3.88
CA ASN A 4 -28.58 -6.53 3.43
C ASN A 4 -28.17 -5.60 4.59
N LYS A 5 -28.86 -5.71 5.74
CA LYS A 5 -28.53 -4.91 6.94
C LYS A 5 -27.17 -5.28 7.53
N LYS A 6 -26.80 -6.57 7.51
CA LYS A 6 -25.47 -7.05 7.94
C LYS A 6 -24.36 -6.60 6.99
N ILE A 7 -24.61 -6.64 5.67
CA ILE A 7 -23.65 -6.18 4.65
C ILE A 7 -23.40 -4.67 4.80
N VAL A 8 -24.45 -3.86 4.84
CA VAL A 8 -24.33 -2.40 4.97
C VAL A 8 -23.62 -2.01 6.29
N SER A 9 -24.06 -2.58 7.41
CA SER A 9 -23.41 -2.34 8.71
C SER A 9 -21.94 -2.81 8.70
N GLY A 10 -21.65 -3.97 8.10
CA GLY A 10 -20.30 -4.49 7.97
C GLY A 10 -19.39 -3.59 7.14
N SER A 11 -19.89 -3.07 6.02
CA SER A 11 -19.15 -2.14 5.15
C SER A 11 -18.84 -0.83 5.86
N ILE A 12 -19.80 -0.25 6.58
CA ILE A 12 -19.60 0.99 7.36
C ILE A 12 -18.55 0.78 8.44
N TRP A 13 -18.64 -0.29 9.23
CA TRP A 13 -17.66 -0.60 10.26
C TRP A 13 -16.28 -0.92 9.68
N GLY A 14 -16.23 -1.59 8.53
CA GLY A 14 -14.99 -1.86 7.81
C GLY A 14 -14.32 -0.57 7.34
N PHE A 15 -15.08 0.36 6.76
CA PHE A 15 -14.57 1.66 6.31
C PHE A 15 -14.08 2.52 7.47
N ILE A 16 -14.93 2.75 8.48
CA ILE A 16 -14.57 3.53 9.67
C ILE A 16 -13.34 2.93 10.36
N GLY A 17 -13.34 1.61 10.58
CA GLY A 17 -12.22 0.92 11.19
C GLY A 17 -10.92 1.05 10.39
N SER A 18 -10.99 0.98 9.07
CA SER A 18 -9.83 1.15 8.19
C SER A 18 -9.25 2.56 8.27
N VAL A 19 -10.09 3.60 8.24
CA VAL A 19 -9.66 5.00 8.32
C VAL A 19 -8.98 5.27 9.67
N PHE A 20 -9.61 4.90 10.78
CA PHE A 20 -9.02 5.08 12.11
C PHE A 20 -7.73 4.30 12.31
N TYR A 21 -7.67 3.05 11.82
CA TYR A 21 -6.45 2.24 11.85
C TYR A 21 -5.31 2.91 11.10
N GLN A 22 -5.58 3.46 9.90
CA GLN A 22 -4.57 4.14 9.10
C GLN A 22 -4.09 5.43 9.74
N LEU A 23 -5.02 6.24 10.28
CA LEU A 23 -4.68 7.48 10.98
C LEU A 23 -3.85 7.19 12.24
N SER A 24 -4.27 6.22 13.07
CA SER A 24 -3.51 5.82 14.25
C SER A 24 -2.12 5.30 13.90
N GLY A 25 -2.04 4.48 12.85
CA GLY A 25 -0.75 3.97 12.34
C GLY A 25 0.17 5.08 11.84
N LEU A 26 -0.38 6.11 11.17
CA LEU A 26 0.40 7.26 10.71
C LEU A 26 0.94 8.07 11.88
N VAL A 27 0.10 8.39 12.87
CA VAL A 27 0.52 9.14 14.07
C VAL A 27 1.64 8.41 14.80
N ILE A 28 1.46 7.10 15.06
CA ILE A 28 2.49 6.26 15.70
C ILE A 28 3.78 6.26 14.89
N PHE A 29 3.67 6.12 13.56
CA PHE A 29 4.82 6.12 12.66
C PHE A 29 5.58 7.45 12.69
N VAL A 30 4.89 8.59 12.69
CA VAL A 30 5.50 9.93 12.79
C VAL A 30 6.21 10.11 14.14
N VAL A 31 5.59 9.71 15.25
CA VAL A 31 6.22 9.81 16.57
C VAL A 31 7.47 8.94 16.64
N LEU A 32 7.39 7.68 16.19
CA LEU A 32 8.54 6.77 16.20
C LEU A 32 9.68 7.27 15.30
N SER A 33 9.37 7.85 14.13
CA SER A 33 10.40 8.39 13.24
C SER A 33 11.15 9.57 13.85
N ARG A 34 10.51 10.36 14.72
CA ARG A 34 11.18 11.43 15.45
C ARG A 34 12.08 10.94 16.56
N LEU A 35 11.78 9.79 17.16
CA LEU A 35 12.56 9.20 18.24
C LEU A 35 13.72 8.33 17.74
N LEU A 36 13.49 7.58 16.66
CA LEU A 36 14.44 6.58 16.14
C LEU A 36 15.34 7.16 15.03
N THR A 37 16.43 6.45 14.74
CA THR A 37 17.37 6.78 13.66
C THR A 37 17.00 6.07 12.35
N PRO A 38 17.53 6.51 11.18
CA PRO A 38 17.37 5.79 9.91
C PRO A 38 17.87 4.35 9.97
N ILE A 39 18.94 4.08 10.69
CA ILE A 39 19.51 2.73 10.90
C ILE A 39 18.52 1.86 11.70
N ASP A 40 17.93 2.39 12.78
CA ASP A 40 16.93 1.66 13.56
C ASP A 40 15.72 1.25 12.72
N PHE A 41 15.19 2.22 11.95
CA PHE A 41 14.07 1.97 11.04
C PHE A 41 14.43 0.96 9.96
N GLY A 42 15.60 1.09 9.36
CA GLY A 42 16.07 0.20 8.31
C GLY A 42 16.29 -1.23 8.80
N THR A 43 16.95 -1.41 9.96
CA THR A 43 17.17 -2.73 10.57
C THR A 43 15.84 -3.41 10.89
N ALA A 44 14.92 -2.70 11.55
CA ALA A 44 13.60 -3.23 11.83
C ALA A 44 12.80 -3.52 10.53
N ALA A 45 12.87 -2.62 9.55
CA ALA A 45 12.20 -2.81 8.26
C ALA A 45 12.71 -4.05 7.55
N LEU A 46 14.02 -4.25 7.47
CA LEU A 46 14.62 -5.41 6.82
C LEU A 46 14.18 -6.72 7.48
N ALA A 47 14.22 -6.79 8.81
CA ALA A 47 13.73 -7.97 9.55
C ALA A 47 12.23 -8.23 9.32
N ILE A 48 11.41 -7.16 9.34
CA ILE A 48 9.97 -7.26 9.12
C ILE A 48 9.65 -7.70 7.69
N VAL A 49 10.42 -7.28 6.68
CA VAL A 49 10.22 -7.70 5.27
C VAL A 49 10.30 -9.22 5.13
N PHE A 50 11.29 -9.87 5.73
CA PHE A 50 11.41 -11.33 5.72
C PHE A 50 10.17 -12.00 6.32
N VAL A 51 9.70 -11.48 7.45
CA VAL A 51 8.51 -12.02 8.13
C VAL A 51 7.23 -11.79 7.31
N GLU A 52 7.09 -10.65 6.64
CA GLU A 52 5.92 -10.36 5.80
C GLU A 52 5.86 -11.22 4.53
N LEU A 53 7.00 -11.50 3.90
CA LEU A 53 7.06 -12.47 2.79
C LEU A 53 6.61 -13.85 3.25
N THR A 54 7.12 -14.28 4.40
CA THR A 54 6.75 -15.57 5.00
C THR A 54 5.28 -15.62 5.40
N ASN A 55 4.72 -14.52 5.90
CA ASN A 55 3.30 -14.43 6.23
C ASN A 55 2.40 -14.70 5.02
N THR A 56 2.79 -14.21 3.83
CA THR A 56 2.07 -14.49 2.59
C THR A 56 2.08 -15.98 2.26
N ILE A 57 3.20 -16.67 2.53
CA ILE A 57 3.34 -18.12 2.35
C ILE A 57 2.54 -18.89 3.41
N VAL A 58 2.60 -18.49 4.68
CA VAL A 58 1.87 -19.13 5.79
C VAL A 58 0.36 -19.08 5.55
N LYS A 59 -0.16 -17.94 5.14
CA LYS A 59 -1.58 -17.79 4.83
C LYS A 59 -2.01 -18.55 3.58
N TYR A 60 -1.12 -18.73 2.61
CA TYR A 60 -1.29 -19.51 1.37
C TYR A 60 -2.63 -19.29 0.65
N GLY A 61 -3.29 -18.13 0.80
CA GLY A 61 -4.66 -17.92 0.32
C GLY A 61 -5.73 -18.77 1.04
N LEU A 62 -5.36 -19.38 2.16
CA LEU A 62 -6.23 -20.34 2.86
C LEU A 62 -7.33 -19.66 3.68
N VAL A 63 -7.15 -18.39 4.02
CA VAL A 63 -8.24 -17.56 4.61
C VAL A 63 -9.44 -17.53 3.66
N GLU A 64 -9.20 -17.32 2.37
CA GLU A 64 -10.21 -17.28 1.31
C GLU A 64 -10.86 -18.68 1.09
N VAL A 65 -10.06 -19.73 1.21
CA VAL A 65 -10.55 -21.12 1.15
C VAL A 65 -11.50 -21.40 2.32
N VAL A 66 -11.19 -20.95 3.55
CA VAL A 66 -12.11 -21.06 4.72
C VAL A 66 -13.42 -20.32 4.46
N VAL A 67 -13.35 -19.10 3.89
CA VAL A 67 -14.56 -18.32 3.58
C VAL A 67 -15.43 -19.00 2.53
N ARG A 68 -14.82 -19.61 1.52
CA ARG A 68 -15.50 -20.25 0.39
C ARG A 68 -16.16 -21.59 0.77
N ASN A 69 -15.51 -22.38 1.62
CA ASN A 69 -16.00 -23.69 2.03
C ASN A 69 -16.96 -23.55 3.22
N LYS A 70 -18.25 -23.72 2.95
CA LYS A 70 -19.31 -23.61 3.98
C LYS A 70 -19.21 -24.77 4.98
N SER A 71 -18.89 -24.43 6.25
CA SER A 71 -19.10 -25.29 7.45
C SER A 71 -18.59 -26.73 7.37
N ASN A 72 -17.46 -26.97 6.71
CA ASN A 72 -16.79 -28.27 6.74
C ASN A 72 -15.65 -28.22 7.78
N VAL A 73 -15.94 -28.74 8.98
CA VAL A 73 -15.02 -28.75 10.12
C VAL A 73 -13.71 -29.49 9.79
N ASN A 74 -13.77 -30.55 8.98
CA ASN A 74 -12.56 -31.31 8.60
C ASN A 74 -11.63 -30.45 7.72
N ILE A 75 -12.18 -29.68 6.80
CA ILE A 75 -11.39 -28.74 5.98
C ILE A 75 -10.78 -27.65 6.86
N GLU A 76 -11.54 -27.08 7.79
CA GLU A 76 -11.04 -26.05 8.73
C GLU A 76 -9.89 -26.59 9.59
N ASN A 77 -10.02 -27.84 10.13
CA ASN A 77 -8.95 -28.49 10.88
C ASN A 77 -7.72 -28.76 10.01
N SER A 78 -7.90 -29.27 8.79
CA SER A 78 -6.81 -29.54 7.86
C SER A 78 -6.04 -28.25 7.48
N ILE A 79 -6.76 -27.14 7.25
CA ILE A 79 -6.15 -25.82 7.02
C ILE A 79 -5.35 -25.36 8.24
N PHE A 80 -5.94 -25.49 9.45
CA PHE A 80 -5.27 -25.06 10.68
C PHE A 80 -3.93 -25.77 10.89
N PHE A 81 -3.91 -27.10 10.81
CA PHE A 81 -2.67 -27.85 11.02
C PHE A 81 -1.67 -27.68 9.87
N ALA A 82 -2.14 -27.56 8.62
CA ALA A 82 -1.27 -27.28 7.48
C ALA A 82 -0.59 -25.91 7.62
N THR A 83 -1.34 -24.85 7.95
CA THR A 83 -0.77 -23.53 8.17
C THR A 83 0.16 -23.50 9.38
N LEU A 84 -0.16 -24.24 10.45
CA LEU A 84 0.68 -24.35 11.64
C LEU A 84 2.02 -25.01 11.31
N LEU A 85 2.04 -26.09 10.53
CA LEU A 85 3.27 -26.73 10.07
C LEU A 85 4.13 -25.77 9.25
N ILE A 86 3.52 -25.03 8.30
CA ILE A 86 4.25 -24.02 7.52
C ILE A 86 4.78 -22.91 8.43
N GLY A 87 3.99 -22.47 9.41
CA GLY A 87 4.41 -21.47 10.40
C GLY A 87 5.60 -21.90 11.24
N ILE A 88 5.57 -23.15 11.74
CA ILE A 88 6.69 -23.74 12.51
C ILE A 88 7.93 -23.90 11.63
N ALA A 89 7.79 -24.43 10.43
CA ALA A 89 8.89 -24.58 9.47
C ALA A 89 9.53 -23.22 9.14
N SER A 90 8.72 -22.19 8.94
CA SER A 90 9.17 -20.82 8.69
C SER A 90 9.88 -20.22 9.91
N SER A 91 9.39 -20.48 11.11
CA SER A 91 10.01 -20.07 12.36
C SER A 91 11.40 -20.68 12.54
N LEU A 92 11.50 -22.01 12.34
CA LEU A 92 12.77 -22.73 12.38
C LEU A 92 13.74 -22.23 11.30
N PHE A 93 13.25 -21.97 10.11
CA PHE A 93 14.05 -21.37 9.02
C PHE A 93 14.68 -20.04 9.48
N PHE A 94 13.92 -19.13 10.09
CA PHE A 94 14.48 -17.86 10.57
C PHE A 94 15.52 -18.04 11.68
N ILE A 95 15.29 -18.95 12.62
CA ILE A 95 16.27 -19.22 13.67
C ILE A 95 17.59 -19.71 13.08
N ILE A 96 17.54 -20.63 12.10
CA ILE A 96 18.72 -21.23 11.48
C ILE A 96 19.38 -20.26 10.48
N ALA A 97 18.58 -19.59 9.63
CA ALA A 97 19.09 -18.73 8.58
C ALA A 97 19.56 -17.35 9.07
N SER A 98 19.09 -16.89 10.24
CA SER A 98 19.36 -15.52 10.73
C SER A 98 20.84 -15.13 10.78
N PRO A 99 21.79 -15.95 11.28
CA PRO A 99 23.19 -15.54 11.28
C PRO A 99 23.79 -15.43 9.86
N TYR A 100 23.33 -16.27 8.93
CA TYR A 100 23.76 -16.19 7.52
C TYR A 100 23.21 -14.94 6.85
N LEU A 101 21.95 -14.58 7.14
CA LEU A 101 21.32 -13.38 6.60
C LEU A 101 21.95 -12.10 7.16
N GLU A 102 22.37 -12.08 8.42
CA GLU A 102 23.10 -10.95 9.01
C GLU A 102 24.41 -10.69 8.28
N VAL A 103 25.18 -11.74 8.00
CA VAL A 103 26.44 -11.64 7.24
C VAL A 103 26.17 -11.23 5.78
N LEU A 104 25.17 -11.86 5.15
CA LEU A 104 24.82 -11.60 3.75
C LEU A 104 24.37 -10.17 3.47
N PHE A 105 23.62 -9.56 4.41
CA PHE A 105 23.10 -8.20 4.31
C PHE A 105 23.99 -7.16 4.98
N GLU A 106 25.12 -7.59 5.56
CA GLU A 106 26.00 -6.71 6.33
C GLU A 106 25.25 -5.83 7.34
N ALA A 107 24.20 -6.40 7.94
CA ALA A 107 23.24 -5.67 8.79
C ALA A 107 23.39 -6.11 10.25
N PRO A 108 24.19 -5.44 11.07
CA PRO A 108 24.33 -5.76 12.49
C PRO A 108 22.97 -5.83 13.19
N SER A 109 22.80 -6.82 14.07
CA SER A 109 21.56 -7.08 14.81
C SER A 109 20.38 -7.62 13.99
N LEU A 110 20.56 -7.93 12.69
CA LEU A 110 19.53 -8.58 11.89
C LEU A 110 19.23 -9.99 12.43
N ALA A 111 20.25 -10.76 12.79
CA ALA A 111 20.08 -12.11 13.31
C ALA A 111 19.19 -12.14 14.56
N ILE A 112 19.50 -11.32 15.55
CA ILE A 112 18.71 -11.24 16.78
C ILE A 112 17.28 -10.75 16.49
N SER A 113 17.12 -9.80 15.56
CA SER A 113 15.81 -9.31 15.14
C SER A 113 14.96 -10.41 14.52
N LEU A 114 15.53 -11.22 13.63
CA LEU A 114 14.85 -12.36 12.98
C LEU A 114 14.56 -13.48 13.98
N GLN A 115 15.46 -13.77 14.91
CA GLN A 115 15.22 -14.76 15.96
C GLN A 115 14.05 -14.34 16.87
N ILE A 116 13.99 -13.07 17.27
CA ILE A 116 12.87 -12.55 18.07
C ILE A 116 11.56 -12.58 17.26
N LEU A 117 11.60 -12.20 15.99
CA LEU A 117 10.43 -12.20 15.10
C LEU A 117 10.03 -13.60 14.61
N SER A 118 10.84 -14.63 14.82
CA SER A 118 10.56 -16.00 14.36
C SER A 118 9.27 -16.58 14.92
N ILE A 119 8.78 -16.07 16.05
CA ILE A 119 7.48 -16.47 16.61
C ILE A 119 6.28 -15.96 15.79
N VAL A 120 6.45 -14.91 14.99
CA VAL A 120 5.35 -14.26 14.26
C VAL A 120 4.71 -15.19 13.23
N PRO A 121 5.42 -15.98 12.40
CA PRO A 121 4.81 -16.94 11.47
C PRO A 121 3.88 -17.94 12.17
N VAL A 122 4.28 -18.44 13.36
CA VAL A 122 3.43 -19.36 14.14
C VAL A 122 2.17 -18.65 14.63
N MET A 123 2.28 -17.44 15.18
CA MET A 123 1.12 -16.66 15.61
C MET A 123 0.15 -16.35 14.45
N GLN A 124 0.69 -16.07 13.26
CA GLN A 124 -0.08 -15.85 12.05
C GLN A 124 -0.81 -17.11 11.59
N ALA A 125 -0.14 -18.26 11.63
CA ALA A 125 -0.73 -19.55 11.32
C ALA A 125 -1.92 -19.85 12.23
N LEU A 126 -1.77 -19.66 13.54
CA LEU A 126 -2.82 -19.82 14.54
C LEU A 126 -4.03 -18.89 14.31
N SER A 127 -3.86 -17.77 13.63
CA SER A 127 -4.94 -16.81 13.35
C SER A 127 -5.65 -17.04 12.00
N THR A 128 -5.11 -17.85 11.09
CA THR A 128 -5.59 -18.02 9.71
C THR A 128 -7.04 -18.51 9.65
N VAL A 129 -7.36 -19.63 10.28
CA VAL A 129 -8.73 -20.18 10.31
C VAL A 129 -9.69 -19.28 11.10
N PRO A 130 -9.37 -18.85 12.33
CA PRO A 130 -10.18 -17.90 13.07
C PRO A 130 -10.54 -16.62 12.30
N GLU A 131 -9.59 -16.05 11.57
CA GLU A 131 -9.82 -14.86 10.73
C GLU A 131 -10.79 -15.17 9.58
N GLY A 132 -10.63 -16.32 8.91
CA GLY A 132 -11.51 -16.77 7.85
C GLY A 132 -12.95 -16.97 8.33
N LEU A 133 -13.14 -17.55 9.51
CA LEU A 133 -14.45 -17.75 10.13
C LEU A 133 -15.14 -16.41 10.44
N LEU A 134 -14.42 -15.41 10.99
CA LEU A 134 -14.99 -14.09 11.22
C LEU A 134 -15.41 -13.38 9.94
N LYS A 135 -14.62 -13.51 8.86
CA LYS A 135 -14.97 -12.96 7.53
C LYS A 135 -16.21 -13.66 6.96
N ARG A 136 -16.26 -14.99 7.05
CA ARG A 136 -17.41 -15.80 6.62
C ARG A 136 -18.71 -15.41 7.34
N ASP A 137 -18.63 -15.14 8.63
CA ASP A 137 -19.76 -14.77 9.46
C ASP A 137 -20.13 -13.29 9.40
N PHE A 138 -19.50 -12.52 8.54
CA PHE A 138 -19.70 -11.07 8.39
C PHE A 138 -19.47 -10.26 9.69
N LYS A 139 -18.60 -10.75 10.57
CA LYS A 139 -18.25 -10.08 11.85
C LYS A 139 -17.21 -8.97 11.66
N PHE A 140 -17.41 -8.08 10.68
CA PHE A 140 -16.45 -7.02 10.32
C PHE A 140 -16.22 -6.01 11.45
N LYS A 141 -17.21 -5.77 12.31
CA LYS A 141 -17.03 -4.94 13.50
C LYS A 141 -15.94 -5.50 14.42
N ALA A 142 -15.97 -6.82 14.69
CA ALA A 142 -14.95 -7.46 15.52
C ALA A 142 -13.56 -7.37 14.87
N LEU A 143 -13.50 -7.51 13.53
CA LEU A 143 -12.25 -7.36 12.78
C LEU A 143 -11.70 -5.93 12.85
N ALA A 144 -12.55 -4.91 12.73
CA ALA A 144 -12.16 -3.50 12.81
C ALA A 144 -11.68 -3.11 14.22
N VAL A 145 -12.45 -3.46 15.25
CA VAL A 145 -12.11 -3.15 16.65
C VAL A 145 -10.78 -3.78 17.06
N ARG A 146 -10.53 -5.04 16.66
CA ARG A 146 -9.25 -5.71 16.97
C ARG A 146 -8.05 -5.03 16.33
N LEU A 147 -8.21 -4.54 15.08
CA LEU A 147 -7.13 -3.83 14.38
C LEU A 147 -6.81 -2.51 15.08
N LEU A 148 -7.83 -1.74 15.45
CA LEU A 148 -7.66 -0.47 16.16
C LEU A 148 -7.00 -0.66 17.53
N PHE A 149 -7.54 -1.58 18.33
CA PHE A 149 -7.01 -1.86 19.67
C PHE A 149 -5.55 -2.35 19.59
N SER A 150 -5.26 -3.28 18.68
CA SER A 150 -3.91 -3.79 18.46
C SER A 150 -2.94 -2.68 18.04
N SER A 151 -3.34 -1.81 17.09
CA SER A 151 -2.51 -0.70 16.61
C SER A 151 -2.20 0.28 17.73
N LEU A 152 -3.22 0.78 18.43
CA LEU A 152 -3.04 1.77 19.48
C LEU A 152 -2.19 1.24 20.64
N PHE A 153 -2.51 0.04 21.13
CA PHE A 153 -1.82 -0.53 22.27
C PHE A 153 -0.35 -0.88 21.94
N SER A 154 -0.10 -1.58 20.81
CA SER A 154 1.26 -1.91 20.40
C SER A 154 2.07 -0.66 20.05
N GLY A 155 1.43 0.34 19.43
CA GLY A 155 2.05 1.62 19.11
C GLY A 155 2.44 2.42 20.34
N SER A 156 1.58 2.47 21.37
CA SER A 156 1.91 3.14 22.64
C SER A 156 3.11 2.50 23.33
N ILE A 157 3.18 1.17 23.34
CA ILE A 157 4.34 0.45 23.89
C ILE A 157 5.59 0.74 23.06
N ALA A 158 5.50 0.77 21.73
CA ALA A 158 6.63 1.09 20.88
C ALA A 158 7.16 2.50 21.12
N ILE A 159 6.29 3.49 21.28
CA ILE A 159 6.66 4.87 21.61
C ILE A 159 7.36 4.93 22.96
N TYR A 160 6.84 4.23 23.97
CA TYR A 160 7.48 4.14 25.30
C TYR A 160 8.88 3.53 25.22
N LEU A 161 9.03 2.41 24.49
CA LEU A 161 10.34 1.75 24.32
C LEU A 161 11.32 2.62 23.50
N ALA A 162 10.84 3.31 22.47
CA ALA A 162 11.67 4.23 21.69
C ALA A 162 12.15 5.41 22.57
N TYR A 163 11.27 5.97 23.40
CA TYR A 163 11.64 6.99 24.36
C TYR A 163 12.65 6.50 25.41
N ALA A 164 12.53 5.25 25.84
CA ALA A 164 13.48 4.58 26.75
C ALA A 164 14.78 4.12 26.04
N SER A 165 15.03 4.59 24.80
CA SER A 165 16.27 4.35 24.03
C SER A 165 16.53 2.87 23.64
N TYR A 166 15.49 2.06 23.49
CA TYR A 166 15.61 0.69 23.00
C TYR A 166 15.84 0.59 21.47
N GLY A 167 15.92 1.71 20.74
CA GLY A 167 16.23 1.76 19.32
C GLY A 167 15.29 0.89 18.47
N PHE A 168 15.86 0.14 17.52
CA PHE A 168 15.09 -0.72 16.61
C PHE A 168 14.24 -1.80 17.30
N TYR A 169 14.60 -2.22 18.53
CA TYR A 169 13.79 -3.18 19.31
C TYR A 169 12.37 -2.68 19.57
N SER A 170 12.16 -1.37 19.64
CA SER A 170 10.82 -0.79 19.81
C SER A 170 9.87 -1.19 18.67
N LEU A 171 10.36 -1.20 17.43
CA LEU A 171 9.59 -1.61 16.24
C LEU A 171 9.39 -3.13 16.17
N ILE A 172 10.41 -3.91 16.57
CA ILE A 172 10.33 -5.37 16.63
C ILE A 172 9.28 -5.81 17.65
N ILE A 173 9.34 -5.25 18.85
CA ILE A 173 8.39 -5.55 19.93
C ILE A 173 6.98 -5.08 19.56
N GLN A 174 6.85 -3.90 18.94
CA GLN A 174 5.57 -3.42 18.39
C GLN A 174 4.94 -4.48 17.48
N LYS A 175 5.72 -5.04 16.55
CA LYS A 175 5.24 -6.06 15.61
C LYS A 175 4.72 -7.30 16.34
N ILE A 176 5.47 -7.81 17.29
CA ILE A 176 5.10 -9.00 18.08
C ILE A 176 3.82 -8.74 18.88
N ILE A 177 3.77 -7.64 19.63
CA ILE A 177 2.61 -7.29 20.45
C ILE A 177 1.38 -7.09 19.57
N SER A 178 1.53 -6.43 18.41
CA SER A 178 0.42 -6.24 17.47
C SER A 178 -0.15 -7.59 17.01
N VAL A 179 0.71 -8.52 16.58
CA VAL A 179 0.27 -9.84 16.12
C VAL A 179 -0.30 -10.67 17.26
N LEU A 180 0.29 -10.62 18.46
CA LEU A 180 -0.21 -11.30 19.65
C LEU A 180 -1.60 -10.81 20.05
N LEU A 181 -1.83 -9.52 20.08
CA LEU A 181 -3.15 -8.94 20.36
C LEU A 181 -4.19 -9.33 19.31
N LEU A 182 -3.81 -9.30 18.02
CA LEU A 182 -4.69 -9.76 16.94
C LEU A 182 -5.05 -11.24 17.11
N LEU A 183 -4.10 -12.08 17.51
CA LEU A 183 -4.32 -13.50 17.78
C LEU A 183 -5.26 -13.69 18.97
N ILE A 184 -5.01 -13.05 20.11
CA ILE A 184 -5.84 -13.19 21.31
C ILE A 184 -7.28 -12.74 21.03
N LEU A 185 -7.45 -11.59 20.37
CA LEU A 185 -8.76 -11.02 20.11
C LEU A 185 -9.57 -11.83 19.08
N VAL A 186 -8.91 -12.45 18.09
CA VAL A 186 -9.60 -13.29 17.13
C VAL A 186 -10.09 -14.59 17.80
N TRP A 187 -9.29 -15.21 18.66
CA TRP A 187 -9.68 -16.41 19.39
C TRP A 187 -10.81 -16.17 20.41
N LYS A 188 -10.83 -14.98 21.03
CA LYS A 188 -11.96 -14.57 21.91
C LYS A 188 -13.28 -14.35 21.15
N SER A 189 -13.20 -14.10 19.84
CA SER A 189 -14.37 -13.76 19.01
C SER A 189 -15.05 -14.96 18.35
N ILE A 190 -14.46 -16.16 18.48
CA ILE A 190 -14.96 -17.40 17.89
C ILE A 190 -15.10 -18.53 18.93
N SER A 191 -16.05 -19.42 18.68
CA SER A 191 -16.26 -20.64 19.49
C SER A 191 -15.58 -21.87 18.91
N TRP A 192 -15.16 -21.83 17.63
CA TRP A 192 -14.48 -22.94 16.96
C TRP A 192 -13.18 -23.31 17.68
N ARG A 193 -12.91 -24.62 17.77
CA ARG A 193 -11.66 -25.17 18.30
C ARG A 193 -11.15 -26.26 17.38
N PRO A 194 -9.82 -26.33 17.14
CA PRO A 194 -9.26 -27.38 16.28
C PRO A 194 -9.42 -28.78 16.88
N SER A 195 -9.70 -29.74 16.03
CA SER A 195 -9.71 -31.17 16.37
C SER A 195 -8.78 -31.93 15.42
N PHE A 196 -8.19 -33.04 15.88
CA PHE A 196 -7.23 -33.84 15.11
C PHE A 196 -7.88 -34.72 14.04
N ASN A 197 -8.97 -34.25 13.42
CA ASN A 197 -9.65 -34.96 12.34
C ASN A 197 -9.05 -34.48 11.00
N LEU A 198 -8.00 -35.16 10.53
CA LEU A 198 -7.25 -34.79 9.34
C LEU A 198 -7.51 -35.80 8.21
N SER A 199 -7.74 -35.27 7.00
CA SER A 199 -7.80 -36.05 5.76
C SER A 199 -6.68 -35.61 4.81
N ALA A 200 -5.80 -36.53 4.42
CA ALA A 200 -4.73 -36.24 3.47
C ALA A 200 -5.28 -35.77 2.11
N CYS A 201 -6.43 -36.31 1.70
CA CYS A 201 -7.07 -35.91 0.45
C CYS A 201 -7.57 -34.46 0.51
N ASP A 202 -8.10 -34.03 1.67
CA ASP A 202 -8.55 -32.66 1.88
C ASP A 202 -7.35 -31.69 1.84
N ILE A 203 -6.23 -32.04 2.45
CA ILE A 203 -5.00 -31.21 2.44
C ILE A 203 -4.56 -30.95 1.01
N LEU A 204 -4.46 -31.96 0.15
CA LEU A 204 -4.02 -31.78 -1.25
C LEU A 204 -4.99 -30.87 -2.04
N ASN A 205 -6.29 -31.07 -1.85
CA ASN A 205 -7.33 -30.27 -2.50
C ASN A 205 -7.30 -28.80 -2.02
N ILE A 206 -7.05 -28.57 -0.73
CA ILE A 206 -6.91 -27.24 -0.14
C ILE A 206 -5.72 -26.49 -0.76
N PHE A 207 -4.57 -27.15 -0.87
CA PHE A 207 -3.39 -26.52 -1.50
C PHE A 207 -3.62 -26.21 -2.97
N LYS A 208 -4.28 -27.07 -3.74
CA LYS A 208 -4.66 -26.77 -5.14
C LYS A 208 -5.59 -25.56 -5.24
N GLN A 209 -6.51 -25.38 -4.31
CA GLN A 209 -7.42 -24.23 -4.30
C GLN A 209 -6.72 -22.93 -3.85
N GLY A 210 -5.78 -23.00 -2.91
CA GLY A 210 -5.01 -21.86 -2.40
C GLY A 210 -3.90 -21.38 -3.34
N GLN A 211 -3.33 -22.27 -4.16
CA GLN A 211 -2.19 -21.98 -5.02
C GLN A 211 -2.37 -20.77 -5.95
N PRO A 212 -3.48 -20.58 -6.69
CA PRO A 212 -3.65 -19.40 -7.54
C PRO A 212 -3.71 -18.09 -6.74
N ILE A 213 -4.33 -18.15 -5.55
CA ILE A 213 -4.45 -17.00 -4.65
C ILE A 213 -3.07 -16.65 -4.07
N LEU A 214 -2.30 -17.66 -3.65
CA LEU A 214 -0.93 -17.48 -3.19
C LEU A 214 -0.06 -16.82 -4.26
N LEU A 215 -0.04 -17.37 -5.48
CA LEU A 215 0.78 -16.83 -6.58
C LEU A 215 0.41 -15.37 -6.89
N SER A 216 -0.88 -15.05 -6.94
CA SER A 216 -1.37 -13.69 -7.13
C SER A 216 -0.90 -12.76 -6.00
N SER A 217 -0.98 -13.22 -4.75
CA SER A 217 -0.58 -12.46 -3.57
C SER A 217 0.94 -12.27 -3.49
N LEU A 218 1.72 -13.31 -3.81
CA LEU A 218 3.18 -13.25 -3.84
C LEU A 218 3.67 -12.26 -4.91
N ILE A 219 3.07 -12.23 -6.09
CA ILE A 219 3.41 -11.27 -7.12
C ILE A 219 2.99 -9.87 -6.70
N GLY A 220 1.74 -9.69 -6.22
CA GLY A 220 1.19 -8.38 -5.90
C GLY A 220 1.88 -7.69 -4.71
N GLN A 221 2.07 -8.41 -3.61
CA GLN A 221 2.74 -7.88 -2.40
C GLN A 221 4.25 -8.05 -2.47
N GLY A 222 4.72 -9.08 -3.19
CA GLY A 222 6.14 -9.41 -3.33
C GLY A 222 6.93 -8.29 -4.00
N ILE A 223 6.38 -7.59 -5.01
CA ILE A 223 7.08 -6.50 -5.70
C ILE A 223 7.69 -5.52 -4.69
N PHE A 224 6.87 -4.99 -3.77
CA PHE A 224 7.34 -4.04 -2.77
C PHE A 224 8.36 -4.64 -1.81
N ARG A 225 8.15 -5.88 -1.38
CA ARG A 225 9.05 -6.57 -0.43
C ARG A 225 10.39 -6.93 -1.05
N PHE A 226 10.40 -7.34 -2.32
CA PHE A 226 11.66 -7.60 -3.03
C PHE A 226 12.45 -6.30 -3.29
N VAL A 227 11.80 -5.19 -3.62
CA VAL A 227 12.46 -3.88 -3.71
C VAL A 227 13.14 -3.53 -2.39
N GLU A 228 12.45 -3.71 -1.26
CA GLU A 228 13.00 -3.46 0.07
C GLU A 228 14.20 -4.35 0.39
N LEU A 229 14.15 -5.66 0.01
CA LEU A 229 15.28 -6.57 0.17
C LEU A 229 16.48 -6.16 -0.69
N ILE A 230 16.27 -5.78 -1.95
CA ILE A 230 17.33 -5.34 -2.86
C ILE A 230 17.99 -4.06 -2.32
N ILE A 231 17.20 -3.08 -1.85
CA ILE A 231 17.73 -1.87 -1.23
C ILE A 231 18.57 -2.24 0.00
N GLY A 232 18.03 -3.08 0.90
CA GLY A 232 18.75 -3.51 2.10
C GLY A 232 20.05 -4.24 1.79
N PHE A 233 20.07 -5.04 0.71
CA PHE A 233 21.24 -5.82 0.28
C PHE A 233 22.34 -4.96 -0.35
N PHE A 234 22.02 -4.08 -1.29
CA PHE A 234 23.02 -3.31 -2.04
C PHE A 234 23.39 -1.97 -1.38
N LEU A 235 22.44 -1.34 -0.69
CA LEU A 235 22.58 0.02 -0.16
C LEU A 235 22.58 0.08 1.37
N GLY A 236 22.32 -1.05 2.02
CA GLY A 236 22.30 -1.17 3.46
C GLY A 236 21.02 -0.68 4.14
N VAL A 237 20.97 -0.89 5.47
CA VAL A 237 19.76 -0.65 6.26
C VAL A 237 19.37 0.82 6.37
N ALA A 238 20.33 1.75 6.41
CA ALA A 238 20.03 3.18 6.49
C ALA A 238 19.27 3.67 5.25
N ALA A 239 19.71 3.28 4.04
CA ALA A 239 19.04 3.58 2.79
C ALA A 239 17.61 3.00 2.76
N LEU A 240 17.42 1.78 3.25
CA LEU A 240 16.10 1.20 3.42
C LEU A 240 15.22 2.02 4.37
N GLY A 241 15.77 2.52 5.47
CA GLY A 241 15.08 3.42 6.40
C GLY A 241 14.59 4.69 5.70
N TYR A 242 15.45 5.36 4.94
CA TYR A 242 15.09 6.55 4.16
C TYR A 242 14.00 6.25 3.13
N PHE A 243 14.11 5.16 2.41
CA PHE A 243 13.12 4.75 1.41
C PHE A 243 11.74 4.46 2.05
N LYS A 244 11.72 3.86 3.23
CA LYS A 244 10.49 3.59 3.98
C LYS A 244 9.75 4.86 4.39
N ILE A 245 10.45 5.88 4.86
CA ILE A 245 9.84 7.17 5.22
C ILE A 245 9.25 7.85 3.97
N ALA A 246 10.02 7.92 2.89
CA ALA A 246 9.56 8.48 1.63
C ALA A 246 8.32 7.75 1.08
N GLY A 247 8.37 6.42 1.05
CA GLY A 247 7.25 5.58 0.62
C GLY A 247 6.02 5.75 1.50
N LYS A 248 6.18 5.94 2.82
CA LYS A 248 5.05 6.16 3.72
C LYS A 248 4.27 7.44 3.43
N LEU A 249 4.96 8.54 3.10
CA LEU A 249 4.28 9.78 2.68
C LEU A 249 3.54 9.60 1.36
N LEU A 250 4.17 8.93 0.40
CA LEU A 250 3.53 8.63 -0.88
C LEU A 250 2.26 7.79 -0.68
N ASP A 251 2.31 6.76 0.17
CA ASP A 251 1.16 5.93 0.52
C ASP A 251 0.02 6.75 1.12
N VAL A 252 0.33 7.73 1.98
CA VAL A 252 -0.66 8.63 2.57
C VAL A 252 -1.37 9.45 1.49
N ILE A 253 -0.62 10.03 0.55
CA ILE A 253 -1.21 10.77 -0.57
C ILE A 253 -2.17 9.87 -1.35
N VAL A 254 -1.72 8.69 -1.76
CA VAL A 254 -2.54 7.73 -2.53
C VAL A 254 -3.79 7.30 -1.76
N GLN A 255 -3.68 7.03 -0.47
CA GLN A 255 -4.78 6.59 0.38
C GLN A 255 -5.90 7.64 0.48
N PHE A 256 -5.55 8.93 0.52
CA PHE A 256 -6.55 10.00 0.68
C PHE A 256 -7.03 10.58 -0.64
N THR A 257 -6.25 10.53 -1.71
CA THR A 257 -6.61 11.15 -2.99
C THR A 257 -7.10 10.17 -4.05
N VAL A 258 -6.47 9.02 -4.17
CA VAL A 258 -6.72 8.06 -5.26
C VAL A 258 -7.69 6.96 -4.83
N LYS A 259 -7.40 6.32 -3.70
CA LYS A 259 -8.10 5.10 -3.27
C LYS A 259 -9.63 5.27 -3.10
N PRO A 260 -10.16 6.37 -2.52
CA PRO A 260 -11.61 6.54 -2.38
C PRO A 260 -12.35 6.52 -3.73
N ILE A 261 -11.70 7.04 -4.78
CA ILE A 261 -12.28 7.09 -6.13
C ILE A 261 -12.18 5.71 -6.79
N VAL A 262 -11.06 4.99 -6.58
CA VAL A 262 -10.86 3.63 -7.11
C VAL A 262 -11.85 2.64 -6.50
N ASP A 263 -12.15 2.74 -5.20
CA ASP A 263 -13.04 1.80 -4.50
C ASP A 263 -14.47 1.77 -5.07
N VAL A 264 -14.94 2.87 -5.66
CA VAL A 264 -16.27 2.94 -6.30
C VAL A 264 -16.25 2.60 -7.79
N SER A 265 -15.08 2.61 -8.42
CA SER A 265 -14.94 2.47 -9.88
C SER A 265 -15.34 1.09 -10.40
N PHE A 266 -15.04 0.02 -9.66
CA PHE A 266 -15.38 -1.35 -10.05
C PHE A 266 -16.90 -1.52 -10.28
N SER A 267 -17.71 -1.03 -9.34
CA SER A 267 -19.16 -1.12 -9.44
C SER A 267 -19.71 -0.32 -10.63
N ALA A 268 -19.16 0.87 -10.88
CA ALA A 268 -19.53 1.70 -12.01
C ALA A 268 -19.19 1.03 -13.36
N PHE A 269 -17.97 0.47 -13.47
CA PHE A 269 -17.58 -0.24 -14.70
C PHE A 269 -18.40 -1.50 -14.94
N ALA A 270 -18.75 -2.24 -13.87
CA ALA A 270 -19.55 -3.45 -13.97
C ALA A 270 -20.97 -3.18 -14.52
N THR A 271 -21.57 -2.03 -14.21
CA THR A 271 -22.89 -1.65 -14.73
C THR A 271 -22.87 -1.28 -16.21
N LEU A 272 -21.72 -0.83 -16.72
CA LEU A 272 -21.57 -0.33 -18.10
C LEU A 272 -20.79 -1.28 -19.02
N GLN A 273 -20.51 -2.51 -18.56
CA GLN A 273 -19.66 -3.47 -19.29
C GLN A 273 -20.16 -3.85 -20.69
N SER A 274 -21.46 -3.71 -20.97
CA SER A 274 -22.07 -4.04 -22.25
C SER A 274 -22.00 -2.92 -23.30
N ASN A 275 -21.68 -1.68 -22.89
CA ASN A 275 -21.60 -0.51 -23.77
C ASN A 275 -20.19 0.10 -23.72
N THR A 276 -19.39 -0.17 -24.76
CA THR A 276 -17.99 0.27 -24.84
C THR A 276 -17.85 1.80 -24.77
N SER A 277 -18.74 2.55 -25.41
CA SER A 277 -18.68 4.02 -25.44
C SER A 277 -18.97 4.63 -24.07
N GLU A 278 -20.00 4.13 -23.37
CA GLU A 278 -20.32 4.58 -22.01
C GLU A 278 -19.23 4.16 -21.02
N LEU A 279 -18.65 2.97 -21.20
CA LEU A 279 -17.56 2.46 -20.37
C LEU A 279 -16.31 3.34 -20.54
N GLU A 280 -15.94 3.73 -21.77
CA GLU A 280 -14.84 4.65 -22.06
C GLU A 280 -15.07 6.02 -21.43
N ALA A 281 -16.27 6.58 -21.58
CA ALA A 281 -16.64 7.87 -20.99
C ALA A 281 -16.55 7.80 -19.45
N CYS A 282 -17.04 6.72 -18.83
CA CYS A 282 -16.98 6.48 -17.41
C CYS A 282 -15.52 6.33 -16.92
N PHE A 283 -14.71 5.53 -17.61
CA PHE A 283 -13.28 5.36 -17.32
C PHE A 283 -12.55 6.71 -17.40
N THR A 284 -12.76 7.46 -18.49
CA THR A 284 -12.17 8.78 -18.69
C THR A 284 -12.57 9.76 -17.60
N LYS A 285 -13.82 9.73 -17.13
CA LYS A 285 -14.29 10.57 -16.02
C LYS A 285 -13.57 10.22 -14.70
N PHE A 286 -13.38 8.93 -14.39
CA PHE A 286 -12.67 8.53 -13.18
C PHE A 286 -11.20 8.96 -13.19
N ILE A 287 -10.47 8.73 -14.28
CA ILE A 287 -9.06 9.12 -14.39
C ILE A 287 -8.89 10.65 -14.34
N THR A 288 -9.78 11.40 -15.01
CA THR A 288 -9.76 12.87 -15.01
C THR A 288 -10.05 13.43 -13.62
N THR A 289 -11.07 12.89 -12.94
CA THR A 289 -11.41 13.32 -11.57
C THR A 289 -10.26 13.05 -10.61
N THR A 290 -9.61 11.88 -10.72
CA THR A 290 -8.44 11.56 -9.90
C THR A 290 -7.26 12.46 -10.22
N ALA A 291 -6.97 12.70 -11.50
CA ALA A 291 -5.90 13.58 -11.94
C ALA A 291 -6.10 15.03 -11.45
N LEU A 292 -7.34 15.52 -11.42
CA LEU A 292 -7.67 16.86 -10.95
C LEU A 292 -7.20 17.12 -9.50
N PHE A 293 -7.33 16.12 -8.63
CA PHE A 293 -6.95 16.25 -7.22
C PHE A 293 -5.55 15.72 -6.93
N ALA A 294 -5.18 14.60 -7.53
CA ALA A 294 -3.92 13.91 -7.21
C ALA A 294 -2.71 14.61 -7.84
N LEU A 295 -2.77 15.04 -9.11
CA LEU A 295 -1.62 15.61 -9.79
C LEU A 295 -1.07 16.88 -9.13
N PRO A 296 -1.88 17.89 -8.73
CA PRO A 296 -1.33 19.05 -8.04
C PRO A 296 -0.66 18.68 -6.70
N ILE A 297 -1.16 17.66 -5.99
CA ILE A 297 -0.55 17.20 -4.74
C ILE A 297 0.78 16.49 -5.00
N PHE A 298 0.86 15.65 -6.03
CA PHE A 298 2.12 14.99 -6.41
C PHE A 298 3.16 16.01 -6.91
N VAL A 299 2.77 16.97 -7.75
CA VAL A 299 3.68 18.03 -8.23
C VAL A 299 4.08 18.96 -7.09
N GLY A 300 3.16 19.31 -6.20
CA GLY A 300 3.47 20.03 -4.97
C GLY A 300 4.47 19.27 -4.10
N GLY A 301 4.23 17.96 -3.87
CA GLY A 301 5.14 17.09 -3.14
C GLY A 301 6.52 16.96 -3.78
N PHE A 302 6.61 17.03 -5.12
CA PHE A 302 7.89 17.10 -5.82
C PHE A 302 8.65 18.39 -5.50
N VAL A 303 7.95 19.54 -5.43
CA VAL A 303 8.58 20.86 -5.23
C VAL A 303 8.99 21.10 -3.77
N ILE A 304 8.16 20.65 -2.80
CA ILE A 304 8.38 20.91 -1.36
C ILE A 304 8.65 19.63 -0.56
N GLY A 305 9.13 18.57 -1.20
CA GLY A 305 9.31 17.26 -0.55
C GLY A 305 10.28 17.29 0.61
N ASP A 306 11.37 18.00 0.48
CA ASP A 306 12.38 18.13 1.54
C ASP A 306 11.82 18.85 2.77
N GLU A 307 11.17 19.99 2.59
CA GLU A 307 10.54 20.74 3.66
C GLU A 307 9.39 19.96 4.32
N MET A 308 8.65 19.21 3.51
CA MET A 308 7.52 18.38 3.99
C MET A 308 8.01 17.22 4.87
N VAL A 309 9.08 16.54 4.44
CA VAL A 309 9.70 15.45 5.22
C VAL A 309 10.34 16.02 6.48
N TYR A 310 11.06 17.14 6.38
CA TYR A 310 11.64 17.82 7.54
C TYR A 310 10.57 18.20 8.58
N LEU A 311 9.47 18.79 8.13
CA LEU A 311 8.38 19.22 9.00
C LEU A 311 7.71 18.04 9.74
N VAL A 312 7.48 16.93 9.03
CA VAL A 312 6.75 15.77 9.58
C VAL A 312 7.67 14.89 10.42
N PHE A 313 8.85 14.56 9.92
CA PHE A 313 9.73 13.54 10.49
C PHE A 313 10.99 14.11 11.16
N GLY A 314 11.42 15.32 10.80
CA GLY A 314 12.60 15.98 11.36
C GLY A 314 13.85 15.86 10.47
N ASP A 315 14.91 16.56 10.88
CA ASP A 315 16.15 16.80 10.12
C ASP A 315 16.88 15.50 9.70
N LYS A 316 16.94 14.51 10.56
CA LYS A 316 17.61 13.22 10.28
C LYS A 316 17.04 12.44 9.10
N TRP A 317 15.95 12.91 8.49
CA TRP A 317 15.27 12.29 7.34
C TRP A 317 15.39 13.10 6.05
N SER A 318 16.36 14.03 5.96
CA SER A 318 16.59 14.87 4.77
C SER A 318 16.73 14.07 3.48
N GLU A 319 17.49 12.97 3.49
CA GLU A 319 17.60 12.05 2.34
C GLU A 319 16.24 11.49 1.87
N SER A 320 15.33 11.26 2.83
CA SER A 320 13.96 10.81 2.50
C SER A 320 13.15 11.87 1.78
N GLY A 321 13.45 13.15 1.98
CA GLY A 321 12.81 14.25 1.28
C GLY A 321 13.08 14.21 -0.22
N VAL A 322 14.35 14.07 -0.60
CA VAL A 322 14.75 13.92 -2.00
C VAL A 322 14.14 12.67 -2.63
N ILE A 323 14.18 11.53 -1.92
CA ILE A 323 13.56 10.28 -2.39
C ILE A 323 12.06 10.47 -2.61
N PHE A 324 11.36 11.11 -1.66
CA PHE A 324 9.94 11.39 -1.75
C PHE A 324 9.61 12.30 -2.94
N SER A 325 10.37 13.35 -3.15
CA SER A 325 10.23 14.24 -4.32
C SER A 325 10.33 13.45 -5.62
N ILE A 326 11.34 12.58 -5.77
CA ILE A 326 11.47 11.73 -6.97
C ILE A 326 10.26 10.80 -7.12
N LEU A 327 9.84 10.13 -6.04
CA LEU A 327 8.68 9.22 -6.07
C LEU A 327 7.39 9.94 -6.46
N CYS A 328 7.23 11.21 -6.13
CA CYS A 328 6.08 12.03 -6.53
C CYS A 328 5.93 12.15 -8.06
N LEU A 329 7.00 12.01 -8.85
CA LEU A 329 6.92 11.96 -10.31
C LEU A 329 6.07 10.79 -10.82
N SER A 330 5.92 9.71 -10.05
CA SER A 330 5.03 8.60 -10.40
C SER A 330 3.55 8.98 -10.41
N GLY A 331 3.18 10.12 -9.82
CA GLY A 331 1.82 10.65 -9.79
C GLY A 331 1.20 10.84 -11.16
N PHE A 332 2.00 11.15 -12.19
CA PHE A 332 1.54 11.28 -13.58
C PHE A 332 0.96 9.96 -14.12
N SER A 333 1.49 8.84 -13.67
CA SER A 333 1.04 7.50 -14.06
C SER A 333 -0.08 6.95 -13.14
N ALA A 334 -0.21 7.48 -11.94
CA ALA A 334 -1.08 6.93 -10.90
C ALA A 334 -2.55 6.91 -11.31
N SER A 335 -3.06 8.00 -11.91
CA SER A 335 -4.46 8.12 -12.31
C SER A 335 -4.89 7.04 -13.32
N LEU A 336 -3.99 6.57 -14.18
CA LEU A 336 -4.26 5.50 -15.14
C LEU A 336 -4.10 4.12 -14.49
N ASN A 337 -3.00 3.90 -13.80
CA ASN A 337 -2.59 2.60 -13.27
C ASN A 337 -3.59 2.03 -12.26
N TYR A 338 -4.14 2.87 -11.39
CA TYR A 338 -5.06 2.42 -10.35
C TYR A 338 -6.44 1.97 -10.86
N PHE A 339 -6.91 2.50 -12.02
CA PHE A 339 -8.23 2.15 -12.57
C PHE A 339 -8.20 0.99 -13.55
N PHE A 340 -7.01 0.60 -14.04
CA PHE A 340 -6.89 -0.46 -15.04
C PHE A 340 -7.33 -1.83 -14.53
N ALA A 341 -6.93 -2.21 -13.33
CA ALA A 341 -7.32 -3.50 -12.75
C ALA A 341 -8.83 -3.59 -12.46
N PRO A 342 -9.49 -2.60 -11.81
CA PRO A 342 -10.95 -2.57 -11.68
C PRO A 342 -11.69 -2.69 -13.00
N LEU A 343 -11.24 -2.00 -14.06
CA LEU A 343 -11.83 -2.10 -15.40
C LEU A 343 -11.74 -3.52 -15.96
N CYS A 344 -10.56 -4.13 -15.91
CA CYS A 344 -10.37 -5.49 -16.40
C CYS A 344 -11.17 -6.52 -15.61
N HIS A 345 -11.27 -6.37 -14.29
CA HIS A 345 -12.02 -7.28 -13.44
C HIS A 345 -13.54 -7.19 -13.69
N SER A 346 -14.06 -5.98 -13.88
CA SER A 346 -15.48 -5.74 -14.16
C SER A 346 -15.93 -6.25 -15.54
N THR A 347 -15.00 -6.36 -16.48
CA THR A 347 -15.25 -6.81 -17.87
C THR A 347 -14.82 -8.25 -18.13
N HIS A 348 -14.67 -9.07 -17.07
CA HIS A 348 -14.26 -10.49 -17.16
C HIS A 348 -12.88 -10.73 -17.80
N ASN A 349 -12.00 -9.74 -17.79
CA ASN A 349 -10.65 -9.79 -18.34
C ASN A 349 -9.55 -9.90 -17.24
N SER A 350 -9.84 -10.58 -16.12
CA SER A 350 -8.96 -10.65 -14.93
C SER A 350 -7.56 -11.24 -15.20
N SER A 351 -7.38 -11.98 -16.30
CA SER A 351 -6.05 -12.49 -16.69
C SER A 351 -5.08 -11.40 -17.15
N ILE A 352 -5.58 -10.25 -17.62
CA ILE A 352 -4.74 -9.16 -18.14
C ILE A 352 -3.96 -8.47 -17.00
N PRO A 353 -4.61 -7.98 -15.92
CA PRO A 353 -3.89 -7.41 -14.79
C PRO A 353 -2.88 -8.37 -14.18
N PHE A 354 -3.20 -9.66 -14.11
CA PHE A 354 -2.27 -10.69 -13.60
C PHE A 354 -1.01 -10.79 -14.46
N ARG A 355 -1.14 -10.86 -15.79
CA ARG A 355 0.01 -10.87 -16.70
C ARG A 355 0.84 -9.60 -16.60
N LEU A 356 0.20 -8.44 -16.51
CA LEU A 356 0.90 -7.16 -16.31
C LEU A 356 1.64 -7.12 -14.99
N ARG A 357 1.10 -7.69 -13.90
CA ARG A 357 1.80 -7.79 -12.63
C ARG A 357 3.06 -8.65 -12.71
N ILE A 358 3.06 -9.72 -13.54
CA ILE A 358 4.28 -10.51 -13.79
C ILE A 358 5.31 -9.66 -14.52
N VAL A 359 4.89 -8.93 -15.56
CA VAL A 359 5.80 -8.03 -16.30
C VAL A 359 6.35 -6.94 -15.37
N GLU A 360 5.49 -6.32 -14.58
CA GLU A 360 5.86 -5.34 -13.56
C GLU A 360 6.92 -5.91 -12.61
N PHE A 361 6.69 -7.11 -12.07
CA PHE A 361 7.62 -7.77 -11.17
C PHE A 361 9.01 -7.95 -11.82
N ILE A 362 9.07 -8.44 -13.05
CA ILE A 362 10.34 -8.64 -13.77
C ILE A 362 11.04 -7.31 -14.04
N VAL A 363 10.30 -6.29 -14.50
CA VAL A 363 10.85 -4.97 -14.83
C VAL A 363 11.35 -4.27 -13.56
N VAL A 364 10.56 -4.27 -12.48
CA VAL A 364 10.95 -3.66 -11.19
C VAL A 364 12.21 -4.31 -10.64
N ILE A 365 12.22 -5.65 -10.53
CA ILE A 365 13.37 -6.38 -9.98
C ILE A 365 14.62 -6.11 -10.83
N GLY A 366 14.50 -6.17 -12.16
CA GLY A 366 15.61 -5.91 -13.07
C GLY A 366 16.17 -4.49 -12.92
N LEU A 367 15.30 -3.47 -13.00
CA LEU A 367 15.72 -2.08 -12.88
C LEU A 367 16.26 -1.76 -11.47
N VAL A 368 15.57 -2.18 -10.41
CA VAL A 368 16.03 -1.92 -9.04
C VAL A 368 17.37 -2.60 -8.77
N SER A 369 17.61 -3.84 -9.24
CA SER A 369 18.88 -4.53 -9.06
C SER A 369 20.05 -3.82 -9.78
N VAL A 370 19.80 -3.23 -10.94
CA VAL A 370 20.82 -2.44 -11.66
C VAL A 370 21.03 -1.09 -10.98
N PHE A 371 19.98 -0.36 -10.69
CA PHE A 371 20.07 0.98 -10.16
C PHE A 371 20.49 1.05 -8.68
N SER A 372 20.26 0.00 -7.90
CA SER A 372 20.74 -0.10 -6.52
C SER A 372 22.28 -0.16 -6.41
N GLN A 373 22.99 -0.47 -7.50
CA GLN A 373 24.46 -0.43 -7.51
C GLN A 373 25.02 1.01 -7.52
N TYR A 374 24.18 2.01 -7.83
CA TYR A 374 24.60 3.41 -7.91
C TYR A 374 24.16 4.21 -6.66
N SER A 375 22.87 4.36 -6.43
CA SER A 375 22.37 5.06 -5.24
C SER A 375 20.87 4.83 -5.01
N ILE A 376 20.40 5.19 -3.83
CA ILE A 376 18.97 5.11 -3.45
C ILE A 376 18.08 6.02 -4.34
N TYR A 377 18.62 7.15 -4.83
CA TYR A 377 17.91 8.04 -5.75
C TYR A 377 17.65 7.38 -7.09
N HIS A 378 18.61 6.62 -7.61
CA HIS A 378 18.43 5.85 -8.85
C HIS A 378 17.34 4.77 -8.68
N VAL A 379 17.25 4.16 -7.50
CA VAL A 379 16.15 3.24 -7.18
C VAL A 379 14.79 3.97 -7.17
N ALA A 380 14.71 5.18 -6.64
CA ALA A 380 13.50 5.97 -6.71
C ALA A 380 13.11 6.31 -8.17
N TYR A 381 14.08 6.69 -9.01
CA TYR A 381 13.85 6.89 -10.44
C TYR A 381 13.42 5.61 -11.16
N SER A 382 13.94 4.44 -10.79
CA SER A 382 13.52 3.16 -11.38
C SER A 382 12.02 2.89 -11.17
N ASN A 383 11.47 3.29 -10.01
CA ASN A 383 10.05 3.22 -9.74
C ASN A 383 9.24 4.11 -10.70
N VAL A 384 9.68 5.34 -10.93
CA VAL A 384 9.05 6.29 -11.87
C VAL A 384 9.08 5.73 -13.30
N VAL A 385 10.22 5.22 -13.73
CA VAL A 385 10.38 4.61 -15.07
C VAL A 385 9.47 3.40 -15.22
N THR A 386 9.43 2.52 -14.22
CA THR A 386 8.55 1.34 -14.26
C THR A 386 7.09 1.72 -14.39
N THR A 387 6.62 2.66 -13.56
CA THR A 387 5.21 3.08 -13.61
C THR A 387 4.85 3.75 -14.94
N ALA A 388 5.78 4.48 -15.55
CA ALA A 388 5.61 5.06 -16.88
C ALA A 388 5.53 3.99 -17.98
N ILE A 389 6.44 3.02 -17.98
CA ILE A 389 6.43 1.88 -18.93
C ILE A 389 5.11 1.11 -18.83
N LEU A 390 4.67 0.82 -17.62
CA LEU A 390 3.39 0.12 -17.39
C LEU A 390 2.21 0.93 -17.90
N SER A 391 2.20 2.24 -17.69
CA SER A 391 1.13 3.12 -18.18
C SER A 391 1.04 3.11 -19.70
N LEU A 392 2.19 3.12 -20.40
CA LEU A 392 2.22 2.99 -21.86
C LEU A 392 1.67 1.63 -22.31
N GLY A 393 2.08 0.55 -21.63
CA GLY A 393 1.53 -0.79 -21.90
C GLY A 393 0.02 -0.87 -21.68
N MET A 394 -0.48 -0.25 -20.59
CA MET A 394 -1.92 -0.19 -20.30
C MET A 394 -2.69 0.61 -21.35
N LEU A 395 -2.17 1.75 -21.82
CA LEU A 395 -2.79 2.54 -22.90
C LEU A 395 -2.90 1.73 -24.20
N LEU A 396 -1.87 0.96 -24.55
CA LEU A 396 -1.92 0.09 -25.71
C LEU A 396 -2.97 -1.02 -25.57
N ILE A 397 -3.13 -1.59 -24.37
CA ILE A 397 -4.15 -2.60 -24.10
C ILE A 397 -5.55 -1.98 -24.12
N LEU A 398 -5.74 -0.79 -23.56
CA LEU A 398 -7.01 -0.05 -23.61
C LEU A 398 -7.45 0.18 -25.05
N ASN A 399 -6.54 0.60 -25.92
CA ASN A 399 -6.82 0.82 -27.33
C ASN A 399 -7.13 -0.49 -28.06
N LYS A 400 -6.23 -1.51 -27.98
CA LYS A 400 -6.37 -2.75 -28.75
C LYS A 400 -7.50 -3.65 -28.29
N LYS A 401 -7.74 -3.77 -26.97
CA LYS A 401 -8.69 -4.73 -26.40
C LYS A 401 -10.05 -4.10 -26.06
N PHE A 402 -10.04 -2.88 -25.56
CA PHE A 402 -11.25 -2.18 -25.15
C PHE A 402 -11.74 -1.17 -26.19
N CYS A 403 -10.98 -0.98 -27.28
CA CYS A 403 -11.26 -0.01 -28.33
C CYS A 403 -11.39 1.44 -27.82
N PHE A 404 -10.71 1.76 -26.71
CA PHE A 404 -10.69 3.11 -26.16
C PHE A 404 -9.74 3.99 -26.97
N SER A 405 -10.15 5.24 -27.20
CA SER A 405 -9.34 6.22 -27.93
C SER A 405 -8.26 6.82 -27.02
N ILE A 406 -6.99 6.60 -27.37
CA ILE A 406 -5.85 7.18 -26.63
C ILE A 406 -5.93 8.70 -26.64
N ASP A 407 -6.36 9.31 -27.76
CA ASP A 407 -6.51 10.77 -27.90
C ASP A 407 -7.52 11.33 -26.89
N VAL A 408 -8.63 10.63 -26.68
CA VAL A 408 -9.65 11.05 -25.71
C VAL A 408 -9.07 11.04 -24.30
N ILE A 409 -8.35 9.97 -23.94
CA ILE A 409 -7.69 9.83 -22.63
C ILE A 409 -6.65 10.93 -22.42
N ILE A 410 -5.77 11.17 -23.40
CA ILE A 410 -4.72 12.19 -23.29
C ILE A 410 -5.33 13.58 -23.18
N LYS A 411 -6.29 13.94 -24.07
CA LYS A 411 -6.99 15.24 -24.03
C LYS A 411 -7.73 15.47 -22.72
N ALA A 412 -8.24 14.41 -22.11
CA ALA A 412 -8.93 14.50 -20.82
C ALA A 412 -7.98 14.77 -19.65
N LEU A 413 -6.77 14.21 -19.69
CA LEU A 413 -5.74 14.40 -18.65
C LEU A 413 -4.95 15.69 -18.81
N LEU A 414 -4.82 16.21 -20.03
CA LEU A 414 -3.99 17.37 -20.38
C LEU A 414 -4.26 18.61 -19.51
N PRO A 415 -5.53 19.00 -19.22
CA PRO A 415 -5.81 20.15 -18.34
C PRO A 415 -5.17 20.03 -16.96
N SER A 416 -5.31 18.87 -16.31
CA SER A 416 -4.76 18.64 -15.00
C SER A 416 -3.22 18.56 -15.03
N ILE A 417 -2.63 17.96 -16.07
CA ILE A 417 -1.18 17.86 -16.25
C ILE A 417 -0.58 19.25 -16.43
N VAL A 418 -1.09 20.03 -17.39
CA VAL A 418 -0.55 21.38 -17.71
C VAL A 418 -0.70 22.31 -16.52
N SER A 419 -1.88 22.35 -15.89
CA SER A 419 -2.13 23.21 -14.74
C SER A 419 -1.23 22.85 -13.54
N SER A 420 -1.00 21.55 -13.29
CA SER A 420 -0.14 21.10 -12.21
C SER A 420 1.34 21.42 -12.47
N LEU A 421 1.83 21.24 -13.70
CA LEU A 421 3.20 21.56 -14.07
C LEU A 421 3.47 23.09 -13.99
N MET A 422 2.53 23.92 -14.51
CA MET A 422 2.62 25.37 -14.40
C MET A 422 2.58 25.82 -12.93
N MET A 423 1.69 25.24 -12.13
CA MET A 423 1.64 25.46 -10.67
C MET A 423 2.98 25.15 -10.03
N GLY A 424 3.56 23.97 -10.31
CA GLY A 424 4.84 23.56 -9.73
C GLY A 424 5.98 24.47 -10.13
N GLY A 425 6.07 24.86 -11.40
CA GLY A 425 7.08 25.80 -11.90
C GLY A 425 6.98 27.19 -11.24
N LEU A 426 5.77 27.75 -11.18
CA LEU A 426 5.53 29.03 -10.51
C LEU A 426 5.80 28.96 -9.00
N LEU A 427 5.37 27.88 -8.36
CA LEU A 427 5.63 27.67 -6.94
C LEU A 427 7.11 27.59 -6.65
N TYR A 428 7.88 26.86 -7.47
CA TYR A 428 9.33 26.77 -7.34
C TYR A 428 10.00 28.16 -7.46
N ILE A 429 9.59 28.97 -8.46
CA ILE A 429 10.08 30.32 -8.64
C ILE A 429 9.76 31.22 -7.44
N VAL A 430 8.53 31.16 -6.95
CA VAL A 430 8.10 31.96 -5.78
C VAL A 430 8.90 31.56 -4.53
N LEU A 431 9.10 30.26 -4.30
CA LEU A 431 9.90 29.79 -3.16
C LEU A 431 11.35 30.21 -3.24
N TYR A 432 11.93 30.13 -4.43
CA TYR A 432 13.35 30.55 -4.68
C TYR A 432 13.56 32.05 -4.51
N LEU A 433 12.60 32.88 -4.96
CA LEU A 433 12.75 34.33 -4.92
C LEU A 433 12.40 34.95 -3.56
N PHE A 434 11.41 34.43 -2.86
CA PHE A 434 10.84 35.12 -1.69
C PHE A 434 10.98 34.37 -0.37
N PHE A 435 11.31 33.07 -0.39
CA PHE A 435 11.24 32.24 0.82
C PHE A 435 12.51 31.44 1.11
N THR A 436 13.69 31.90 0.66
CA THR A 436 14.97 31.20 0.90
C THR A 436 15.26 31.03 2.41
N ASP A 437 15.03 32.10 3.19
CA ASP A 437 15.43 32.19 4.60
C ASP A 437 14.25 31.95 5.59
N THR A 438 13.14 31.44 5.10
CA THR A 438 11.96 31.22 5.95
C THR A 438 11.99 29.84 6.63
N THR A 439 11.31 29.74 7.77
CA THR A 439 11.18 28.45 8.49
C THR A 439 10.46 27.40 7.64
N PRO A 440 10.84 26.12 7.72
CA PRO A 440 10.19 25.03 6.94
C PRO A 440 8.67 24.97 7.13
N THR A 441 8.19 25.25 8.33
CA THR A 441 6.75 25.30 8.62
C THR A 441 6.02 26.36 7.80
N LEU A 442 6.60 27.57 7.74
CA LEU A 442 6.03 28.67 6.97
C LEU A 442 6.11 28.39 5.45
N LYS A 443 7.24 27.82 4.99
CA LYS A 443 7.40 27.40 3.59
C LYS A 443 6.31 26.43 3.19
N VAL A 444 6.12 25.33 3.92
CA VAL A 444 5.10 24.30 3.59
C VAL A 444 3.69 24.90 3.62
N THR A 445 3.35 25.67 4.66
CA THR A 445 2.01 26.26 4.79
C THR A 445 1.69 27.22 3.65
N LEU A 446 2.62 28.13 3.33
CA LEU A 446 2.46 29.07 2.24
C LEU A 446 2.46 28.38 0.88
N SER A 447 3.31 27.37 0.69
CA SER A 447 3.34 26.59 -0.55
C SER A 447 2.03 25.89 -0.84
N VAL A 448 1.37 25.33 0.18
CA VAL A 448 0.06 24.71 0.01
C VAL A 448 -0.99 25.76 -0.37
N LEU A 449 -1.05 26.90 0.33
CA LEU A 449 -2.02 27.95 0.05
C LEU A 449 -1.81 28.59 -1.33
N ILE A 450 -0.57 28.95 -1.63
CA ILE A 450 -0.19 29.57 -2.91
C ILE A 450 -0.38 28.56 -4.05
N GLY A 451 0.08 27.33 -3.87
CA GLY A 451 -0.05 26.27 -4.87
C GLY A 451 -1.51 25.97 -5.21
N CYS A 452 -2.39 25.81 -4.21
CA CYS A 452 -3.83 25.63 -4.44
C CYS A 452 -4.43 26.83 -5.20
N SER A 453 -4.07 28.04 -4.83
CA SER A 453 -4.56 29.26 -5.49
C SER A 453 -4.11 29.35 -6.93
N ILE A 454 -2.82 29.14 -7.20
CA ILE A 454 -2.24 29.14 -8.55
C ILE A 454 -2.87 28.05 -9.40
N TYR A 455 -2.98 26.82 -8.88
CA TYR A 455 -3.57 25.71 -9.61
C TYR A 455 -5.02 26.01 -10.04
N PHE A 456 -5.84 26.48 -9.10
CA PHE A 456 -7.22 26.82 -9.39
C PHE A 456 -7.36 27.96 -10.39
N LEU A 457 -6.53 28.99 -10.28
CA LEU A 457 -6.51 30.12 -11.22
C LEU A 457 -6.12 29.68 -12.63
N ILE A 458 -5.01 28.92 -12.76
CA ILE A 458 -4.57 28.40 -14.05
C ILE A 458 -5.63 27.52 -14.69
N TYR A 459 -6.18 26.58 -13.90
CA TYR A 459 -7.20 25.66 -14.39
C TYR A 459 -8.47 26.39 -14.88
N LYS A 460 -8.89 27.45 -14.16
CA LYS A 460 -10.04 28.28 -14.53
C LYS A 460 -9.78 29.15 -15.76
N VAL A 461 -8.58 29.71 -15.89
CA VAL A 461 -8.23 30.64 -16.99
C VAL A 461 -7.96 29.89 -18.29
N ILE A 462 -7.20 28.77 -18.22
CA ILE A 462 -6.79 28.05 -19.43
C ILE A 462 -7.87 27.07 -19.90
N PHE A 463 -8.64 26.49 -18.98
CA PHE A 463 -9.64 25.46 -19.27
C PHE A 463 -11.05 25.81 -18.73
N PRO A 464 -11.63 26.96 -19.11
CA PRO A 464 -12.91 27.44 -18.56
C PRO A 464 -14.07 26.48 -18.85
N GLU A 465 -14.08 25.80 -19.99
CA GLU A 465 -15.11 24.83 -20.38
C GLU A 465 -15.17 23.65 -19.41
N ARG A 466 -14.01 23.14 -18.97
CA ARG A 466 -13.91 22.05 -18.01
C ARG A 466 -14.43 22.45 -16.62
N VAL A 467 -14.17 23.70 -16.22
CA VAL A 467 -14.70 24.23 -14.95
C VAL A 467 -16.22 24.28 -14.99
N GLN A 468 -16.80 24.75 -16.11
CA GLN A 468 -18.26 24.78 -16.28
C GLN A 468 -18.87 23.38 -16.27
N GLU A 469 -18.23 22.41 -16.92
CA GLU A 469 -18.65 21.00 -16.90
C GLU A 469 -18.69 20.44 -15.47
N ILE A 470 -17.63 20.68 -14.68
CA ILE A 470 -17.56 20.25 -13.27
C ILE A 470 -18.67 20.92 -12.45
N LEU A 471 -18.87 22.22 -12.59
CA LEU A 471 -19.92 22.97 -11.87
C LEU A 471 -21.32 22.49 -12.22
N ASN A 472 -21.59 22.20 -13.48
CA ASN A 472 -22.87 21.65 -13.94
C ASN A 472 -23.12 20.24 -13.39
N ASN A 473 -22.10 19.39 -13.37
CA ASN A 473 -22.19 18.07 -12.74
C ASN A 473 -22.50 18.15 -11.24
N LEU A 474 -21.90 19.11 -10.52
CA LEU A 474 -22.18 19.34 -9.09
C LEU A 474 -23.59 19.89 -8.84
N LYS A 475 -24.11 20.72 -9.72
CA LYS A 475 -25.51 21.21 -9.65
C LYS A 475 -26.52 20.09 -9.85
N ASN A 476 -26.27 19.20 -10.81
CA ASN A 476 -27.12 18.05 -11.09
C ASN A 476 -27.14 16.98 -9.98
N LEU A 477 -26.18 17.00 -9.07
CA LEU A 477 -26.16 16.13 -7.87
C LEU A 477 -26.97 16.68 -6.70
N LYS A 478 -27.37 17.97 -6.75
CA LYS A 478 -28.15 18.64 -5.68
C LYS A 478 -29.66 18.74 -6.00
N GLY A 479 -30.08 18.41 -7.20
CA GLY A 479 -31.48 18.28 -7.62
C GLY A 479 -31.87 16.82 -7.75
#